data_8d49ca8d8c6b6d5ce21d8c490dff833b
#
_entry.id   8d49ca8d8c6b6d5ce21d8c490dff833b
#
_cell.length_a   1.000
_cell.length_b   1.000
_cell.length_c   1.000
_cell.angle_alpha   90.00
_cell.angle_beta   90.00
_cell.angle_gamma   90.00
#
_symmetry.space_group_name_H-M   'P 1'
#
loop_
_entity.id
_entity.type
_entity.pdbx_description
1 polymer ?
#
loop_
_entity_poly.entity_id
_entity_poly.type
_entity_poly.pdbx_seq_one_letter_code
_entity_poly.pdbx_strand_id
1 'polypeptide(L)'
;MCGLFEFPTYFYPYDISFCHGVLPTVTSSASPSGNRTRARKSLGQHFLADTRIAGRILEAADLSPDDVIVEIGPGRGVLTKRMVDRVKRVVAVELDGELAEALPSRLDFPANLTCVKADARDVDLTELIAPDTSYKVVANLPYYAANPIIRRLLESEPKPDVLVVMVQQEVAKNMVAQPGDMGILSVATQFYARAKMVCSVPPKSFRPPPKVTSAVVRLDVLSTPAADVASEEGFFTVVRAGFAAPRKQLRNSLSQGLGIGPIAGGRVLEEAGIDATRRPQTLDIPEWASIYQVWAKTADDGMEGA
;
A
#
# COMPACT_ATOMS: atom_id res chain seq x y z
N MET A 1 -23.16 21.95 -16.81
CA MET A 1 -22.05 21.59 -17.71
C MET A 1 -20.96 21.01 -16.82
N CYS A 2 -20.81 19.68 -16.79
CA CYS A 2 -19.80 19.00 -16.00
C CYS A 2 -18.46 19.08 -16.74
N GLY A 3 -17.51 19.80 -16.21
CA GLY A 3 -16.12 19.77 -16.68
C GLY A 3 -15.37 18.63 -16.02
N LEU A 4 -15.02 17.63 -16.83
CA LEU A 4 -14.09 16.56 -16.47
C LEU A 4 -12.69 17.15 -16.35
N PHE A 5 -12.13 17.20 -15.14
CA PHE A 5 -10.72 17.46 -14.95
C PHE A 5 -9.95 16.16 -15.03
N GLU A 6 -9.16 16.04 -16.08
CA GLU A 6 -8.20 14.94 -16.26
C GLU A 6 -7.06 15.07 -15.24
N PHE A 7 -6.79 13.97 -14.52
CA PHE A 7 -5.67 13.87 -13.58
C PHE A 7 -4.35 13.65 -14.32
N PRO A 8 -3.28 14.41 -14.02
CA PRO A 8 -1.96 14.10 -14.56
C PRO A 8 -1.36 12.89 -13.82
N THR A 9 -1.31 11.78 -14.52
CA THR A 9 -0.61 10.55 -14.14
C THR A 9 0.90 10.74 -14.20
N TYR A 10 1.53 11.05 -13.07
CA TYR A 10 2.98 11.00 -12.92
C TYR A 10 3.38 10.04 -11.81
N PHE A 11 3.15 8.74 -12.06
CA PHE A 11 3.89 7.63 -11.43
C PHE A 11 3.78 6.41 -12.35
N TYR A 12 4.77 6.26 -13.26
CA TYR A 12 4.96 5.19 -14.26
C TYR A 12 3.99 5.16 -15.46
N PRO A 13 4.51 5.07 -16.68
CA PRO A 13 3.71 4.98 -17.90
C PRO A 13 3.31 3.52 -18.15
N TYR A 14 2.08 3.13 -17.80
CA TYR A 14 1.42 1.96 -18.39
C TYR A 14 -0.05 2.25 -18.58
N ASP A 15 -0.43 2.17 -19.84
CA ASP A 15 -1.73 2.37 -20.44
C ASP A 15 -2.79 1.41 -19.88
N ILE A 16 -3.98 1.91 -19.53
CA ILE A 16 -5.10 1.10 -19.07
C ILE A 16 -6.24 1.25 -20.04
N SER A 17 -6.48 0.22 -20.87
CA SER A 17 -7.70 0.07 -21.65
C SER A 17 -8.76 -0.67 -20.83
N PHE A 18 -9.90 -0.05 -20.66
CA PHE A 18 -11.10 -0.58 -20.01
C PHE A 18 -11.69 -1.78 -20.75
N CYS A 19 -12.02 -2.85 -20.04
CA CYS A 19 -13.00 -3.85 -20.46
C CYS A 19 -13.92 -4.23 -19.30
N HIS A 20 -15.20 -3.92 -19.44
CA HIS A 20 -16.31 -4.43 -18.62
C HIS A 20 -16.59 -5.89 -19.01
N GLY A 21 -16.78 -6.79 -18.05
CA GLY A 21 -17.19 -8.16 -18.36
C GLY A 21 -17.46 -9.05 -17.16
N VAL A 22 -18.73 -9.19 -16.83
CA VAL A 22 -19.48 -10.41 -16.41
C VAL A 22 -18.76 -11.49 -15.59
N LEU A 23 -19.33 -11.78 -14.42
CA LEU A 23 -19.02 -12.92 -13.54
C LEU A 23 -19.18 -14.28 -14.28
N PRO A 24 -18.23 -15.20 -14.19
CA PRO A 24 -18.44 -16.58 -14.64
C PRO A 24 -18.76 -17.52 -13.47
N THR A 25 -19.82 -18.27 -13.68
CA THR A 25 -20.27 -19.44 -12.91
C THR A 25 -19.21 -20.54 -12.89
N VAL A 26 -19.03 -21.15 -11.71
CA VAL A 26 -18.15 -22.29 -11.47
C VAL A 26 -18.74 -23.55 -12.12
N THR A 27 -18.00 -24.18 -13.02
CA THR A 27 -18.24 -25.59 -13.44
C THR A 27 -17.01 -26.42 -13.10
N SER A 28 -17.27 -27.47 -12.31
CA SER A 28 -16.34 -28.51 -11.88
C SER A 28 -16.01 -29.50 -12.99
N SER A 29 -14.72 -29.75 -13.27
CA SER A 29 -14.16 -31.08 -13.50
C SER A 29 -12.69 -31.01 -13.96
N ALA A 30 -11.72 -31.47 -13.17
CA ALA A 30 -10.46 -32.02 -13.66
C ALA A 30 -9.70 -32.75 -12.52
N SER A 31 -9.17 -33.92 -12.83
CA SER A 31 -8.44 -34.84 -11.97
C SER A 31 -7.05 -34.29 -11.55
N PRO A 32 -6.48 -34.73 -10.39
CA PRO A 32 -5.24 -34.16 -9.88
C PRO A 32 -4.02 -34.84 -10.53
N SER A 33 -3.38 -34.16 -11.45
CA SER A 33 -1.98 -34.44 -11.78
C SER A 33 -1.11 -33.46 -10.98
N GLY A 34 -0.18 -33.99 -10.18
CA GLY A 34 0.73 -33.23 -9.34
C GLY A 34 1.65 -32.29 -10.12
N ASN A 35 1.13 -31.22 -10.63
CA ASN A 35 1.86 -30.26 -11.44
C ASN A 35 2.42 -29.13 -10.53
N ARG A 36 3.74 -29.12 -10.33
CA ARG A 36 4.44 -28.00 -9.70
C ARG A 36 4.30 -26.78 -10.61
N THR A 37 3.33 -25.90 -10.36
CA THR A 37 3.18 -24.63 -11.06
C THR A 37 4.53 -23.90 -11.03
N ARG A 38 5.05 -23.60 -12.22
CA ARG A 38 6.35 -22.96 -12.40
C ARG A 38 6.15 -21.45 -12.16
N ALA A 39 7.09 -20.80 -11.43
CA ALA A 39 7.05 -19.36 -11.23
C ALA A 39 7.06 -18.63 -12.58
N ARG A 40 6.10 -17.71 -12.78
CA ARG A 40 6.02 -16.88 -13.99
C ARG A 40 6.89 -15.65 -13.81
N LYS A 41 7.95 -15.54 -14.61
CA LYS A 41 8.89 -14.39 -14.56
C LYS A 41 8.18 -13.06 -14.87
N SER A 42 7.19 -13.07 -15.75
CA SER A 42 6.38 -11.90 -16.11
C SER A 42 5.58 -11.31 -14.93
N LEU A 43 5.25 -12.13 -13.95
CA LEU A 43 4.55 -11.71 -12.73
C LEU A 43 5.49 -11.47 -11.54
N GLY A 44 6.81 -11.53 -11.74
CA GLY A 44 7.79 -11.31 -10.67
C GLY A 44 7.64 -12.25 -9.48
N GLN A 45 7.18 -13.48 -9.69
CA GLN A 45 6.82 -14.42 -8.63
C GLN A 45 8.05 -14.95 -7.88
N HIS A 46 8.12 -14.65 -6.59
CA HIS A 46 9.08 -15.17 -5.62
C HIS A 46 8.31 -15.78 -4.45
N PHE A 47 8.18 -17.11 -4.43
CA PHE A 47 7.41 -17.80 -3.40
C PHE A 47 8.20 -17.91 -2.10
N LEU A 48 7.65 -17.44 -0.99
CA LEU A 48 8.21 -17.64 0.34
C LEU A 48 8.32 -19.16 0.61
N ALA A 49 9.50 -19.60 1.05
CA ALA A 49 9.76 -21.00 1.38
C ALA A 49 10.27 -21.16 2.83
N ASP A 50 10.73 -20.07 3.46
CA ASP A 50 11.23 -20.08 4.83
C ASP A 50 10.08 -20.02 5.82
N THR A 51 9.88 -21.12 6.54
CA THR A 51 8.79 -21.27 7.52
C THR A 51 8.96 -20.40 8.76
N ARG A 52 10.19 -20.01 9.11
CA ARG A 52 10.48 -19.10 10.24
C ARG A 52 10.03 -17.69 9.89
N ILE A 53 10.27 -17.26 8.65
CA ILE A 53 9.77 -15.96 8.17
C ILE A 53 8.24 -15.96 8.13
N ALA A 54 7.63 -17.04 7.63
CA ALA A 54 6.17 -17.17 7.69
C ALA A 54 5.65 -17.05 9.13
N GLY A 55 6.32 -17.68 10.11
CA GLY A 55 5.97 -17.55 11.52
C GLY A 55 6.02 -16.10 12.01
N ARG A 56 7.08 -15.35 11.68
CA ARG A 56 7.23 -13.94 12.05
C ARG A 56 6.17 -13.02 11.43
N ILE A 57 5.76 -13.31 10.19
CA ILE A 57 4.67 -12.58 9.52
C ILE A 57 3.37 -12.77 10.31
N LEU A 58 3.03 -14.01 10.67
CA LEU A 58 1.78 -14.32 11.38
C LEU A 58 1.80 -13.85 12.84
N GLU A 59 2.94 -13.88 13.50
CA GLU A 59 3.13 -13.27 14.81
C GLU A 59 2.92 -11.75 14.76
N ALA A 60 3.46 -11.10 13.73
CA ALA A 60 3.26 -9.67 13.51
C ALA A 60 1.81 -9.32 13.15
N ALA A 61 1.04 -10.23 12.55
CA ALA A 61 -0.37 -10.02 12.24
C ALA A 61 -1.27 -10.13 13.47
N ASP A 62 -0.76 -10.69 14.58
CA ASP A 62 -1.49 -10.84 15.84
C ASP A 62 -2.89 -11.43 15.61
N LEU A 63 -2.90 -12.69 15.10
CA LEU A 63 -4.11 -13.36 14.63
C LEU A 63 -5.00 -13.79 15.79
N SER A 64 -6.30 -13.52 15.66
CA SER A 64 -7.40 -13.93 16.55
C SER A 64 -8.36 -14.89 15.82
N PRO A 65 -9.03 -15.81 16.54
CA PRO A 65 -10.07 -16.67 15.97
C PRO A 65 -11.25 -15.91 15.32
N ASP A 66 -11.47 -14.66 15.68
CA ASP A 66 -12.54 -13.82 15.12
C ASP A 66 -12.12 -13.01 13.88
N ASP A 67 -10.84 -13.06 13.53
CA ASP A 67 -10.31 -12.28 12.43
C ASP A 67 -10.79 -12.74 11.04
N VAL A 68 -11.07 -11.78 10.18
CA VAL A 68 -11.14 -11.95 8.74
C VAL A 68 -9.83 -11.48 8.13
N ILE A 69 -9.17 -12.35 7.38
CA ILE A 69 -7.89 -12.04 6.75
C ILE A 69 -8.05 -11.97 5.24
N VAL A 70 -7.64 -10.86 4.66
CA VAL A 70 -7.42 -10.75 3.21
C VAL A 70 -5.94 -11.03 2.94
N GLU A 71 -5.66 -12.17 2.29
CA GLU A 71 -4.31 -12.50 1.84
C GLU A 71 -4.14 -12.10 0.38
N ILE A 72 -3.18 -11.21 0.09
CA ILE A 72 -2.89 -10.82 -1.27
C ILE A 72 -1.65 -11.56 -1.76
N GLY A 73 -1.80 -12.28 -2.89
CA GLY A 73 -0.75 -13.10 -3.46
C GLY A 73 -0.42 -14.34 -2.63
N PRO A 74 -1.40 -15.22 -2.32
CA PRO A 74 -1.17 -16.44 -1.53
C PRO A 74 -0.18 -17.38 -2.20
N GLY A 75 -0.07 -17.34 -3.51
CA GLY A 75 0.86 -18.13 -4.29
C GLY A 75 0.68 -19.63 -4.05
N ARG A 76 1.63 -20.26 -3.35
CA ARG A 76 1.58 -21.68 -3.01
C ARG A 76 0.91 -21.99 -1.67
N GLY A 77 0.36 -21.01 -0.99
CA GLY A 77 -0.40 -21.16 0.25
C GLY A 77 0.46 -21.33 1.52
N VAL A 78 1.69 -20.84 1.54
CA VAL A 78 2.59 -20.98 2.71
C VAL A 78 2.07 -20.24 3.93
N LEU A 79 1.49 -19.04 3.75
CA LEU A 79 0.85 -18.27 4.80
C LEU A 79 -0.58 -18.76 4.99
N THR A 80 -1.36 -18.94 3.92
CA THR A 80 -2.74 -19.40 3.92
C THR A 80 -2.92 -20.63 4.81
N LYS A 81 -2.11 -21.69 4.59
CA LYS A 81 -2.14 -22.93 5.37
C LYS A 81 -2.05 -22.73 6.88
N ARG A 82 -1.35 -21.68 7.32
CA ARG A 82 -1.16 -21.40 8.74
C ARG A 82 -2.22 -20.46 9.30
N MET A 83 -2.91 -19.73 8.44
CA MET A 83 -3.97 -18.80 8.84
C MET A 83 -5.32 -19.50 8.97
N VAL A 84 -5.66 -20.44 8.06
CA VAL A 84 -6.97 -21.11 8.05
C VAL A 84 -7.31 -21.81 9.38
N ASP A 85 -6.31 -22.32 10.10
CA ASP A 85 -6.49 -22.99 11.40
C ASP A 85 -6.60 -22.02 12.58
N ARG A 86 -6.46 -20.70 12.35
CA ARG A 86 -6.30 -19.70 13.43
C ARG A 86 -7.30 -18.57 13.40
N VAL A 87 -8.04 -18.41 12.31
CA VAL A 87 -8.89 -17.24 12.07
C VAL A 87 -10.29 -17.67 11.63
N LYS A 88 -11.24 -16.76 11.74
CA LYS A 88 -12.62 -16.96 11.31
C LYS A 88 -12.69 -17.27 9.81
N ARG A 89 -12.02 -16.47 8.98
CA ARG A 89 -12.08 -16.56 7.52
C ARG A 89 -10.81 -16.05 6.86
N VAL A 90 -10.38 -16.71 5.78
CA VAL A 90 -9.33 -16.24 4.89
C VAL A 90 -9.91 -16.00 3.51
N VAL A 91 -9.75 -14.80 2.98
CA VAL A 91 -10.06 -14.44 1.60
C VAL A 91 -8.74 -14.23 0.87
N ALA A 92 -8.38 -15.17 0.00
CA ALA A 92 -7.12 -15.15 -0.75
C ALA A 92 -7.35 -14.55 -2.13
N VAL A 93 -6.70 -13.42 -2.44
CA VAL A 93 -6.77 -12.72 -3.74
C VAL A 93 -5.50 -13.03 -4.54
N GLU A 94 -5.65 -13.74 -5.67
CA GLU A 94 -4.54 -14.18 -6.52
C GLU A 94 -4.77 -13.76 -7.97
N LEU A 95 -3.76 -13.12 -8.55
CA LEU A 95 -3.79 -12.69 -9.96
C LEU A 95 -3.58 -13.87 -10.92
N ASP A 96 -2.75 -14.84 -10.54
CA ASP A 96 -2.48 -16.03 -11.36
C ASP A 96 -3.61 -17.05 -11.21
N GLY A 97 -4.43 -17.22 -12.28
CA GLY A 97 -5.57 -18.12 -12.27
C GLY A 97 -5.23 -19.58 -11.95
N GLU A 98 -4.08 -20.09 -12.41
CA GLU A 98 -3.66 -21.47 -12.10
C GLU A 98 -3.33 -21.65 -10.62
N LEU A 99 -2.77 -20.62 -9.97
CA LEU A 99 -2.52 -20.63 -8.53
C LEU A 99 -3.81 -20.48 -7.74
N ALA A 100 -4.70 -19.58 -8.15
CA ALA A 100 -6.00 -19.36 -7.52
C ALA A 100 -6.86 -20.65 -7.51
N GLU A 101 -6.97 -21.32 -8.64
CA GLU A 101 -7.73 -22.56 -8.79
C GLU A 101 -7.11 -23.75 -8.03
N ALA A 102 -5.78 -23.80 -7.95
CA ALA A 102 -5.08 -24.89 -7.28
C ALA A 102 -4.99 -24.72 -5.76
N LEU A 103 -5.16 -23.52 -5.22
CA LEU A 103 -4.93 -23.23 -3.81
C LEU A 103 -5.85 -24.03 -2.86
N PRO A 104 -7.19 -24.09 -3.07
CA PRO A 104 -8.07 -24.84 -2.18
C PRO A 104 -7.70 -26.33 -2.09
N SER A 105 -7.43 -26.99 -3.23
CA SER A 105 -7.07 -28.40 -3.26
C SER A 105 -5.72 -28.71 -2.62
N ARG A 106 -4.78 -27.76 -2.65
CA ARG A 106 -3.48 -27.89 -1.97
C ARG A 106 -3.57 -27.83 -0.46
N LEU A 107 -4.67 -27.29 0.06
CA LEU A 107 -4.92 -27.09 1.47
C LEU A 107 -6.04 -27.99 2.01
N ASP A 108 -6.43 -29.03 1.25
CA ASP A 108 -7.48 -29.99 1.60
C ASP A 108 -8.86 -29.31 1.80
N PHE A 109 -9.14 -28.26 1.00
CA PHE A 109 -10.41 -27.54 0.94
C PHE A 109 -10.92 -27.01 2.30
N PRO A 110 -10.17 -26.12 2.99
CA PRO A 110 -10.64 -25.53 4.24
C PRO A 110 -11.97 -24.81 4.06
N ALA A 111 -12.93 -25.06 4.95
CA ALA A 111 -14.29 -24.50 4.84
C ALA A 111 -14.33 -22.96 4.99
N ASN A 112 -13.33 -22.38 5.67
CA ASN A 112 -13.20 -20.94 5.90
C ASN A 112 -12.26 -20.23 4.92
N LEU A 113 -11.85 -20.89 3.81
CA LEU A 113 -11.04 -20.30 2.75
C LEU A 113 -11.90 -19.96 1.54
N THR A 114 -11.87 -18.70 1.13
CA THR A 114 -12.39 -18.23 -0.17
C THR A 114 -11.21 -17.80 -1.03
N CYS A 115 -11.10 -18.33 -2.25
CA CYS A 115 -10.06 -17.94 -3.17
C CYS A 115 -10.66 -17.17 -4.34
N VAL A 116 -10.17 -15.95 -4.59
CA VAL A 116 -10.67 -15.04 -5.62
C VAL A 116 -9.57 -14.78 -6.63
N LYS A 117 -9.84 -15.07 -7.90
CA LYS A 117 -8.96 -14.70 -9.03
C LYS A 117 -9.23 -13.25 -9.39
N ALA A 118 -8.37 -12.34 -8.95
CA ALA A 118 -8.51 -10.91 -9.23
C ALA A 118 -7.18 -10.17 -9.09
N ASP A 119 -7.14 -8.95 -9.64
CA ASP A 119 -6.08 -8.01 -9.34
C ASP A 119 -6.42 -7.26 -8.05
N ALA A 120 -5.53 -7.34 -7.05
CA ALA A 120 -5.74 -6.66 -5.77
C ALA A 120 -5.81 -5.13 -5.89
N ARG A 121 -5.42 -4.56 -7.03
CA ARG A 121 -5.56 -3.13 -7.32
C ARG A 121 -6.98 -2.71 -7.65
N ASP A 122 -7.84 -3.66 -8.06
CA ASP A 122 -9.15 -3.38 -8.65
C ASP A 122 -10.32 -4.01 -7.89
N VAL A 123 -10.07 -4.93 -6.93
CA VAL A 123 -11.14 -5.62 -6.18
C VAL A 123 -11.98 -4.66 -5.34
N ASP A 124 -13.28 -4.90 -5.24
CA ASP A 124 -14.12 -4.24 -4.26
C ASP A 124 -13.90 -4.88 -2.88
N LEU A 125 -13.32 -4.09 -1.97
CA LEU A 125 -12.98 -4.55 -0.63
C LEU A 125 -14.25 -4.81 0.20
N THR A 126 -15.31 -4.04 0.02
CA THR A 126 -16.58 -4.21 0.74
C THR A 126 -17.22 -5.55 0.37
N GLU A 127 -17.30 -5.84 -0.92
CA GLU A 127 -17.84 -7.11 -1.42
C GLU A 127 -16.97 -8.30 -0.99
N LEU A 128 -15.64 -8.12 -1.02
CA LEU A 128 -14.67 -9.15 -0.72
C LEU A 128 -14.78 -9.66 0.73
N ILE A 129 -14.97 -8.75 1.68
CA ILE A 129 -15.04 -9.10 3.10
C ILE A 129 -16.47 -9.35 3.61
N ALA A 130 -17.51 -9.02 2.85
CA ALA A 130 -18.90 -9.18 3.27
C ALA A 130 -19.18 -10.60 3.82
N PRO A 131 -20.00 -10.75 4.86
CA PRO A 131 -20.76 -9.72 5.58
C PRO A 131 -19.96 -9.00 6.69
N ASP A 132 -18.67 -9.25 6.81
CA ASP A 132 -17.81 -8.63 7.81
C ASP A 132 -17.49 -7.18 7.43
N THR A 133 -17.11 -6.35 8.41
CA THR A 133 -16.79 -4.92 8.22
C THR A 133 -15.37 -4.56 8.67
N SER A 134 -14.70 -5.47 9.37
CA SER A 134 -13.33 -5.33 9.87
C SER A 134 -12.49 -6.49 9.33
N TYR A 135 -11.26 -6.21 8.97
CA TYR A 135 -10.34 -7.21 8.43
C TYR A 135 -8.87 -6.79 8.61
N LYS A 136 -8.00 -7.78 8.55
CA LYS A 136 -6.55 -7.56 8.48
C LYS A 136 -6.03 -8.03 7.13
N VAL A 137 -4.93 -7.44 6.69
CA VAL A 137 -4.25 -7.84 5.45
C VAL A 137 -2.92 -8.52 5.77
N VAL A 138 -2.70 -9.68 5.17
CA VAL A 138 -1.39 -10.36 5.18
C VAL A 138 -0.96 -10.59 3.75
N ALA A 139 0.24 -10.13 3.37
CA ALA A 139 0.64 -10.22 1.97
C ALA A 139 2.15 -10.39 1.77
N ASN A 140 2.51 -11.26 0.81
CA ASN A 140 3.81 -11.29 0.17
C ASN A 140 3.68 -10.61 -1.19
N LEU A 141 3.81 -9.28 -1.24
CA LEU A 141 3.48 -8.49 -2.42
C LEU A 141 4.51 -8.63 -3.54
N PRO A 142 4.07 -8.74 -4.81
CA PRO A 142 4.98 -8.60 -5.92
C PRO A 142 5.56 -7.18 -5.95
N TYR A 143 6.87 -7.04 -6.13
CA TYR A 143 7.57 -5.76 -5.92
C TYR A 143 7.05 -4.63 -6.79
N TYR A 144 6.65 -4.93 -8.04
CA TYR A 144 6.13 -3.92 -8.96
C TYR A 144 4.75 -3.38 -8.58
N ALA A 145 3.97 -4.14 -7.80
CA ALA A 145 2.59 -3.79 -7.42
C ALA A 145 2.45 -3.41 -5.93
N ALA A 146 3.53 -3.51 -5.14
CA ALA A 146 3.46 -3.30 -3.69
C ALA A 146 2.93 -1.90 -3.32
N ASN A 147 3.54 -0.84 -3.88
CA ASN A 147 3.13 0.53 -3.55
C ASN A 147 1.68 0.86 -3.97
N PRO A 148 1.22 0.58 -5.20
CA PRO A 148 -0.17 0.77 -5.59
C PRO A 148 -1.17 0.01 -4.70
N ILE A 149 -0.87 -1.25 -4.36
CA ILE A 149 -1.76 -2.06 -3.51
C ILE A 149 -1.84 -1.49 -2.10
N ILE A 150 -0.70 -1.17 -1.47
CA ILE A 150 -0.67 -0.62 -0.11
C ILE A 150 -1.39 0.73 -0.07
N ARG A 151 -1.13 1.59 -1.05
CA ARG A 151 -1.80 2.89 -1.18
C ARG A 151 -3.31 2.71 -1.25
N ARG A 152 -3.80 1.84 -2.14
CA ARG A 152 -5.23 1.54 -2.26
C ARG A 152 -5.84 1.09 -0.92
N LEU A 153 -5.18 0.16 -0.21
CA LEU A 153 -5.67 -0.35 1.08
C LEU A 153 -5.73 0.73 2.17
N LEU A 154 -4.85 1.73 2.11
CA LEU A 154 -4.82 2.83 3.08
C LEU A 154 -5.78 3.97 2.74
N GLU A 155 -6.11 4.17 1.44
CA GLU A 155 -6.95 5.26 0.93
C GLU A 155 -8.41 4.84 0.68
N SER A 156 -8.71 3.52 0.49
CA SER A 156 -10.05 3.01 0.22
C SER A 156 -10.82 2.68 1.50
N GLU A 157 -12.15 2.71 1.41
CA GLU A 157 -13.02 2.17 2.46
C GLU A 157 -13.60 0.80 2.02
N PRO A 158 -13.80 -0.14 2.95
CA PRO A 158 -13.34 -0.10 4.35
C PRO A 158 -11.81 -0.25 4.44
N LYS A 159 -11.20 0.45 5.40
CA LYS A 159 -9.77 0.28 5.69
C LYS A 159 -9.52 -0.99 6.50
N PRO A 160 -8.40 -1.69 6.29
CA PRO A 160 -8.00 -2.78 7.19
C PRO A 160 -7.53 -2.24 8.55
N ASP A 161 -7.72 -3.01 9.62
CA ASP A 161 -7.19 -2.63 10.94
C ASP A 161 -5.66 -2.72 11.00
N VAL A 162 -5.11 -3.76 10.36
CA VAL A 162 -3.67 -4.05 10.30
C VAL A 162 -3.29 -4.56 8.93
N LEU A 163 -2.16 -4.08 8.41
CA LEU A 163 -1.48 -4.70 7.27
C LEU A 163 -0.14 -5.27 7.72
N VAL A 164 0.12 -6.54 7.41
CA VAL A 164 1.47 -7.12 7.51
C VAL A 164 1.90 -7.50 6.11
N VAL A 165 2.82 -6.71 5.58
CA VAL A 165 3.24 -6.83 4.18
C VAL A 165 4.74 -7.10 4.06
N MET A 166 5.09 -7.97 3.11
CA MET A 166 6.49 -8.18 2.73
C MET A 166 6.76 -7.48 1.41
N VAL A 167 7.76 -6.59 1.42
CA VAL A 167 8.14 -5.73 0.29
C VAL A 167 9.66 -5.72 0.14
N GLN A 168 10.20 -5.04 -0.87
CA GLN A 168 11.64 -4.80 -0.95
C GLN A 168 12.14 -4.03 0.27
N GLN A 169 13.34 -4.33 0.75
CA GLN A 169 13.91 -3.72 1.95
C GLN A 169 14.01 -2.18 1.85
N GLU A 170 14.32 -1.66 0.67
CA GLU A 170 14.36 -0.22 0.41
C GLU A 170 12.97 0.43 0.60
N VAL A 171 11.93 -0.19 0.05
CA VAL A 171 10.54 0.26 0.22
C VAL A 171 10.14 0.23 1.70
N ALA A 172 10.47 -0.86 2.40
CA ALA A 172 10.19 -0.99 3.83
C ALA A 172 10.90 0.08 4.67
N LYS A 173 12.18 0.36 4.39
CA LYS A 173 12.93 1.43 5.05
C LYS A 173 12.29 2.79 4.85
N ASN A 174 11.86 3.08 3.61
CA ASN A 174 11.18 4.33 3.30
C ASN A 174 9.85 4.47 4.05
N MET A 175 9.05 3.39 4.18
CA MET A 175 7.78 3.44 4.93
C MET A 175 7.96 3.81 6.40
N VAL A 176 9.04 3.32 7.04
CA VAL A 176 9.30 3.51 8.47
C VAL A 176 10.30 4.64 8.77
N ALA A 177 10.72 5.39 7.74
CA ALA A 177 11.71 6.45 7.90
C ALA A 177 11.22 7.55 8.85
N GLN A 178 12.14 8.09 9.64
CA GLN A 178 11.89 9.18 10.57
C GLN A 178 12.31 10.53 9.97
N PRO A 179 11.88 11.66 10.54
CA PRO A 179 12.37 12.97 10.15
C PRO A 179 13.90 13.02 10.07
N GLY A 180 14.42 13.49 8.93
CA GLY A 180 15.82 13.40 8.52
C GLY A 180 16.00 12.56 7.24
N ASP A 181 15.25 11.45 7.12
CA ASP A 181 15.32 10.50 6.01
C ASP A 181 13.95 10.23 5.36
N MET A 182 12.91 11.01 5.69
CA MET A 182 11.58 10.82 5.13
C MET A 182 11.53 11.10 3.62
N GLY A 183 10.63 10.41 2.94
CA GLY A 183 10.26 10.64 1.55
C GLY A 183 8.75 10.71 1.37
N ILE A 184 8.26 10.89 0.15
CA ILE A 184 6.82 10.89 -0.14
C ILE A 184 6.15 9.60 0.38
N LEU A 185 6.79 8.44 0.22
CA LEU A 185 6.27 7.17 0.70
C LEU A 185 6.18 7.11 2.23
N SER A 186 7.15 7.71 2.94
CA SER A 186 7.11 7.81 4.41
C SER A 186 5.90 8.63 4.85
N VAL A 187 5.74 9.82 4.26
CA VAL A 187 4.61 10.70 4.57
C VAL A 187 3.29 10.01 4.24
N ALA A 188 3.15 9.42 3.04
CA ALA A 188 1.93 8.74 2.62
C ALA A 188 1.56 7.56 3.53
N THR A 189 2.55 6.75 3.93
CA THR A 189 2.30 5.60 4.83
C THR A 189 1.93 6.07 6.22
N GLN A 190 2.71 7.03 6.78
CA GLN A 190 2.55 7.45 8.18
C GLN A 190 1.40 8.43 8.39
N PHE A 191 0.86 9.00 7.32
CA PHE A 191 -0.38 9.77 7.37
C PHE A 191 -1.59 8.87 7.70
N TYR A 192 -1.60 7.61 7.25
CA TYR A 192 -2.70 6.67 7.45
C TYR A 192 -2.42 5.58 8.49
N ALA A 193 -1.16 5.29 8.82
CA ALA A 193 -0.80 4.15 9.66
C ALA A 193 0.46 4.37 10.49
N ARG A 194 0.58 3.68 11.62
CA ARG A 194 1.84 3.54 12.35
C ARG A 194 2.64 2.41 11.75
N ALA A 195 3.76 2.73 11.12
CA ALA A 195 4.61 1.78 10.41
C ALA A 195 5.75 1.26 11.31
N LYS A 196 5.94 -0.07 11.33
CA LYS A 196 7.02 -0.73 12.10
C LYS A 196 7.70 -1.81 11.28
N MET A 197 9.03 -1.77 11.21
CA MET A 197 9.84 -2.85 10.65
C MET A 197 9.76 -4.08 11.55
N VAL A 198 9.37 -5.23 10.99
CA VAL A 198 9.30 -6.51 11.72
C VAL A 198 10.61 -7.28 11.57
N CYS A 199 11.05 -7.53 10.34
CA CYS A 199 12.30 -8.21 10.05
C CYS A 199 12.77 -8.05 8.62
N SER A 200 14.08 -8.24 8.42
CA SER A 200 14.69 -8.42 7.11
C SER A 200 14.53 -9.89 6.64
N VAL A 201 14.35 -10.07 5.33
CA VAL A 201 14.12 -11.38 4.69
C VAL A 201 15.12 -11.58 3.55
N PRO A 202 16.13 -12.44 3.72
CA PRO A 202 17.15 -12.64 2.72
C PRO A 202 16.63 -13.39 1.48
N PRO A 203 17.24 -13.20 0.31
CA PRO A 203 16.82 -13.85 -0.94
C PRO A 203 16.69 -15.38 -0.85
N LYS A 204 17.52 -16.03 -0.05
CA LYS A 204 17.50 -17.50 0.15
C LYS A 204 16.18 -18.02 0.74
N SER A 205 15.38 -17.14 1.35
CA SER A 205 14.05 -17.49 1.92
C SER A 205 12.99 -17.71 0.84
N PHE A 206 13.30 -17.46 -0.43
CA PHE A 206 12.36 -17.57 -1.56
C PHE A 206 12.77 -18.64 -2.59
N ARG A 207 11.79 -19.09 -3.38
CA ARG A 207 11.99 -19.99 -4.54
C ARG A 207 11.14 -19.49 -5.72
N PRO A 208 11.74 -19.01 -6.83
CA PRO A 208 13.16 -18.67 -6.98
C PRO A 208 13.59 -17.49 -6.08
N PRO A 209 14.90 -17.34 -5.76
CA PRO A 209 15.35 -16.21 -4.95
C PRO A 209 15.27 -14.90 -5.75
N PRO A 210 14.83 -13.78 -5.15
CA PRO A 210 14.92 -12.45 -5.75
C PRO A 210 16.37 -11.96 -5.76
N LYS A 211 16.63 -10.89 -6.51
CA LYS A 211 17.96 -10.25 -6.56
C LYS A 211 18.27 -9.35 -5.36
N VAL A 212 17.22 -8.95 -4.62
CA VAL A 212 17.30 -7.99 -3.52
C VAL A 212 16.75 -8.60 -2.23
N THR A 213 17.18 -8.08 -1.10
CA THR A 213 16.62 -8.40 0.21
C THR A 213 15.23 -7.80 0.33
N SER A 214 14.31 -8.54 0.95
CA SER A 214 12.99 -8.09 1.33
C SER A 214 12.94 -7.71 2.81
N ALA A 215 11.84 -7.12 3.23
CA ALA A 215 11.55 -6.92 4.64
C ALA A 215 10.04 -7.03 4.89
N VAL A 216 9.69 -7.39 6.12
CA VAL A 216 8.31 -7.40 6.60
C VAL A 216 8.06 -6.11 7.37
N VAL A 217 6.96 -5.43 7.04
CA VAL A 217 6.48 -4.23 7.73
C VAL A 217 5.08 -4.51 8.27
N ARG A 218 4.82 -4.07 9.49
CA ARG A 218 3.48 -3.97 10.07
C ARG A 218 3.04 -2.52 10.01
N LEU A 219 1.83 -2.30 9.54
CA LEU A 219 1.12 -1.02 9.50
C LEU A 219 -0.13 -1.17 10.37
N ASP A 220 -0.15 -0.50 11.52
CA ASP A 220 -1.35 -0.36 12.33
C ASP A 220 -2.13 0.84 11.80
N VAL A 221 -3.25 0.60 11.13
CA VAL A 221 -4.00 1.65 10.43
C VAL A 221 -4.73 2.52 11.43
N LEU A 222 -4.68 3.82 11.22
CA LEU A 222 -5.31 4.80 12.09
C LEU A 222 -6.79 4.94 11.73
N SER A 223 -7.65 5.08 12.73
CA SER A 223 -9.09 5.36 12.54
C SER A 223 -9.33 6.74 11.92
N THR A 224 -8.42 7.68 12.15
CA THR A 224 -8.37 9.00 11.53
C THR A 224 -6.94 9.28 11.09
N PRO A 225 -6.72 10.01 10.00
CA PRO A 225 -5.36 10.38 9.56
C PRO A 225 -4.53 11.02 10.67
N ALA A 226 -3.20 10.90 10.59
CA ALA A 226 -2.25 11.42 11.58
C ALA A 226 -2.23 12.96 11.69
N ALA A 227 -2.88 13.65 10.75
CA ALA A 227 -3.11 15.09 10.80
C ALA A 227 -4.51 15.42 10.27
N ASP A 228 -5.16 16.39 10.90
CA ASP A 228 -6.45 16.93 10.47
C ASP A 228 -6.22 17.92 9.31
N VAL A 229 -6.72 17.56 8.13
CA VAL A 229 -6.58 18.34 6.90
C VAL A 229 -7.93 18.40 6.17
N ALA A 230 -8.31 19.60 5.68
CA ALA A 230 -9.58 19.77 4.98
C ALA A 230 -9.65 19.00 3.65
N SER A 231 -8.49 18.76 3.01
CA SER A 231 -8.38 17.96 1.79
C SER A 231 -7.10 17.14 1.81
N GLU A 232 -7.24 15.80 1.79
CA GLU A 232 -6.09 14.89 1.66
C GLU A 232 -5.36 15.10 0.32
N GLU A 233 -6.09 15.34 -0.78
CA GLU A 233 -5.52 15.64 -2.09
C GLU A 233 -4.68 16.91 -2.06
N GLY A 234 -5.20 17.98 -1.43
CA GLY A 234 -4.47 19.23 -1.23
C GLY A 234 -3.23 19.06 -0.38
N PHE A 235 -3.34 18.32 0.73
CA PHE A 235 -2.21 17.95 1.57
C PHE A 235 -1.10 17.24 0.78
N PHE A 236 -1.44 16.20 0.03
CA PHE A 236 -0.46 15.48 -0.78
C PHE A 236 0.06 16.30 -1.97
N THR A 237 -0.67 17.30 -2.44
CA THR A 237 -0.16 18.25 -3.42
C THR A 237 0.98 19.08 -2.84
N VAL A 238 0.83 19.60 -1.61
CA VAL A 238 1.90 20.31 -0.90
C VAL A 238 3.09 19.40 -0.61
N VAL A 239 2.86 18.18 -0.15
CA VAL A 239 3.93 17.19 0.09
C VAL A 239 4.71 16.92 -1.20
N ARG A 240 4.03 16.59 -2.31
CA ARG A 240 4.68 16.37 -3.61
C ARG A 240 5.49 17.57 -4.06
N ALA A 241 4.95 18.79 -3.89
CA ALA A 241 5.65 20.03 -4.22
C ALA A 241 6.93 20.20 -3.40
N GLY A 242 6.88 19.94 -2.10
CA GLY A 242 8.06 20.00 -1.25
C GLY A 242 9.16 19.01 -1.67
N PHE A 243 8.78 17.84 -2.17
CA PHE A 243 9.72 16.82 -2.67
C PHE A 243 10.06 16.97 -4.18
N ALA A 244 9.57 17.99 -4.90
CA ALA A 244 9.87 18.19 -6.32
C ALA A 244 11.38 18.35 -6.59
N ALA A 245 12.14 18.88 -5.62
CA ALA A 245 13.58 19.01 -5.70
C ALA A 245 14.24 18.69 -4.33
N PRO A 246 14.31 17.42 -3.90
CA PRO A 246 14.62 17.03 -2.51
C PRO A 246 16.03 17.41 -2.05
N ARG A 247 16.95 17.69 -2.96
CA ARG A 247 18.31 18.17 -2.63
C ARG A 247 18.39 19.68 -2.39
N LYS A 248 17.34 20.45 -2.76
CA LYS A 248 17.26 21.90 -2.52
C LYS A 248 16.65 22.20 -1.15
N GLN A 249 16.79 23.44 -0.69
CA GLN A 249 16.07 23.96 0.46
C GLN A 249 14.56 23.92 0.19
N LEU A 250 13.77 23.74 1.23
CA LEU A 250 12.32 23.55 1.18
C LEU A 250 11.62 24.71 0.45
N ARG A 251 12.03 25.97 0.70
CA ARG A 251 11.51 27.13 -0.01
C ARG A 251 11.56 26.97 -1.53
N ASN A 252 12.69 26.51 -2.04
CA ASN A 252 12.90 26.41 -3.48
C ASN A 252 12.14 25.22 -4.08
N SER A 253 12.11 24.08 -3.39
CA SER A 253 11.38 22.91 -3.88
C SER A 253 9.87 23.13 -3.82
N LEU A 254 9.35 23.71 -2.73
CA LEU A 254 7.93 23.99 -2.54
C LEU A 254 7.44 25.01 -3.59
N SER A 255 8.16 26.12 -3.75
CA SER A 255 7.82 27.14 -4.75
C SER A 255 7.80 26.59 -6.17
N GLN A 256 8.79 25.77 -6.52
CA GLN A 256 8.86 25.10 -7.82
C GLN A 256 7.70 24.14 -8.01
N GLY A 257 7.39 23.32 -7.00
CA GLY A 257 6.36 22.29 -7.08
C GLY A 257 4.93 22.83 -7.08
N LEU A 258 4.68 23.96 -6.40
CA LEU A 258 3.38 24.65 -6.40
C LEU A 258 3.21 25.66 -7.55
N GLY A 259 4.27 25.93 -8.32
CA GLY A 259 4.23 26.95 -9.37
C GLY A 259 4.13 28.38 -8.85
N ILE A 260 4.53 28.63 -7.59
CA ILE A 260 4.51 29.95 -6.97
C ILE A 260 5.93 30.57 -6.90
N GLY A 261 6.01 31.88 -6.84
CA GLY A 261 7.31 32.54 -6.72
C GLY A 261 8.02 32.24 -5.38
N PRO A 262 9.39 32.30 -5.33
CA PRO A 262 10.16 32.03 -4.11
C PRO A 262 9.78 32.88 -2.90
N ILE A 263 9.28 34.10 -3.12
CA ILE A 263 8.81 34.99 -2.06
C ILE A 263 7.52 34.45 -1.45
N ALA A 264 6.56 34.03 -2.28
CA ALA A 264 5.30 33.45 -1.81
C ALA A 264 5.54 32.12 -1.08
N GLY A 265 6.39 31.25 -1.63
CA GLY A 265 6.76 30.00 -0.95
C GLY A 265 7.48 30.25 0.38
N GLY A 266 8.30 31.29 0.47
CA GLY A 266 8.93 31.71 1.72
C GLY A 266 7.91 32.15 2.77
N ARG A 267 6.90 32.95 2.40
CA ARG A 267 5.82 33.39 3.29
C ARG A 267 4.99 32.23 3.82
N VAL A 268 4.62 31.28 2.95
CA VAL A 268 3.87 30.10 3.37
C VAL A 268 4.65 29.33 4.46
N LEU A 269 5.95 29.16 4.32
CA LEU A 269 6.78 28.49 5.31
C LEU A 269 6.92 29.29 6.60
N GLU A 270 7.11 30.59 6.51
CA GLU A 270 7.21 31.48 7.66
C GLU A 270 5.92 31.50 8.48
N GLU A 271 4.76 31.64 7.85
CA GLU A 271 3.46 31.61 8.49
C GLU A 271 3.14 30.22 9.09
N ALA A 272 3.63 29.14 8.47
CA ALA A 272 3.54 27.79 9.01
C ALA A 272 4.53 27.53 10.16
N GLY A 273 5.42 28.47 10.49
CA GLY A 273 6.45 28.32 11.53
C GLY A 273 7.58 27.38 11.13
N ILE A 274 7.82 27.18 9.84
CA ILE A 274 8.81 26.24 9.30
C ILE A 274 10.03 26.99 8.76
N ASP A 275 11.23 26.60 9.20
CA ASP A 275 12.47 27.14 8.65
C ASP A 275 12.62 26.80 7.16
N ALA A 276 12.58 27.82 6.32
CA ALA A 276 12.61 27.73 4.87
C ALA A 276 13.93 27.16 4.29
N THR A 277 14.99 27.10 5.09
CA THR A 277 16.29 26.53 4.72
C THR A 277 16.38 25.02 4.92
N ARG A 278 15.47 24.43 5.67
CA ARG A 278 15.36 22.97 5.87
C ARG A 278 15.17 22.26 4.54
N ARG A 279 15.28 20.93 4.57
CA ARG A 279 15.00 20.06 3.44
C ARG A 279 13.71 19.28 3.69
N PRO A 280 12.96 18.88 2.64
CA PRO A 280 11.67 18.18 2.80
C PRO A 280 11.75 16.90 3.63
N GLN A 281 12.86 16.14 3.54
CA GLN A 281 13.04 14.90 4.31
C GLN A 281 13.13 15.11 5.83
N THR A 282 13.30 16.33 6.30
CA THR A 282 13.43 16.63 7.74
C THR A 282 12.10 16.93 8.43
N LEU A 283 11.01 17.07 7.67
CA LEU A 283 9.69 17.42 8.20
C LEU A 283 8.93 16.17 8.64
N ASP A 284 8.18 16.31 9.73
CA ASP A 284 7.20 15.33 10.20
C ASP A 284 5.79 15.61 9.61
N ILE A 285 4.82 14.74 9.94
CA ILE A 285 3.43 14.86 9.41
C ILE A 285 2.74 16.15 9.91
N PRO A 286 2.80 16.54 11.21
CA PRO A 286 2.26 17.81 11.70
C PRO A 286 2.84 19.03 10.99
N GLU A 287 4.15 19.07 10.72
CA GLU A 287 4.80 20.15 10.01
C GLU A 287 4.29 20.27 8.55
N TRP A 288 4.11 19.15 7.85
CA TRP A 288 3.50 19.13 6.53
C TRP A 288 2.06 19.62 6.56
N ALA A 289 1.27 19.26 7.57
CA ALA A 289 -0.10 19.73 7.75
C ALA A 289 -0.16 21.25 7.98
N SER A 290 0.77 21.80 8.78
CA SER A 290 0.85 23.25 9.00
C SER A 290 1.13 24.00 7.69
N ILE A 291 2.06 23.51 6.85
CA ILE A 291 2.33 24.10 5.54
C ILE A 291 1.08 24.06 4.65
N TYR A 292 0.38 22.89 4.63
CA TYR A 292 -0.85 22.73 3.86
C TYR A 292 -1.94 23.72 4.31
N GLN A 293 -2.17 23.85 5.63
CA GLN A 293 -3.21 24.76 6.17
C GLN A 293 -2.97 26.21 5.78
N VAL A 294 -1.73 26.67 5.78
CA VAL A 294 -1.38 28.04 5.32
C VAL A 294 -1.58 28.17 3.82
N TRP A 295 -1.06 27.21 3.04
CA TRP A 295 -1.19 27.25 1.59
C TRP A 295 -2.66 27.20 1.13
N ALA A 296 -3.51 26.38 1.74
CA ALA A 296 -4.92 26.29 1.41
C ALA A 296 -5.65 27.63 1.60
N LYS A 297 -5.40 28.34 2.71
CA LYS A 297 -5.97 29.68 2.94
C LYS A 297 -5.56 30.69 1.86
N THR A 298 -4.29 30.69 1.47
CA THR A 298 -3.82 31.61 0.42
C THR A 298 -4.40 31.29 -0.97
N ALA A 299 -4.75 30.03 -1.23
CA ALA A 299 -5.38 29.63 -2.47
C ALA A 299 -6.86 30.05 -2.52
N ASP A 300 -7.58 29.97 -1.40
CA ASP A 300 -8.97 30.42 -1.27
C ASP A 300 -9.08 31.96 -1.38
N ASP A 301 -8.22 32.71 -0.69
CA ASP A 301 -8.19 34.18 -0.75
C ASP A 301 -7.83 34.70 -2.16
N GLY A 302 -7.05 33.94 -2.94
CA GLY A 302 -6.70 34.30 -4.33
C GLY A 302 -7.83 34.06 -5.33
N MET A 303 -8.82 33.25 -5.02
CA MET A 303 -9.99 32.99 -5.86
C MET A 303 -11.13 34.00 -5.62
N GLU A 304 -11.19 34.66 -4.46
CA GLU A 304 -12.17 35.73 -4.17
C GLU A 304 -11.75 37.09 -4.76
N GLY A 305 -10.52 37.24 -5.23
CA GLY A 305 -9.95 38.50 -5.76
C GLY A 305 -9.75 38.57 -7.29
N ALA A 306 -10.22 37.58 -8.05
CA ALA A 306 -10.17 37.52 -9.52
C ALA A 306 -11.57 37.47 -10.11
#